data_bc158fde02f5497f713cfef2fa4d92d3
#
_entry.id   bc158fde02f5497f713cfef2fa4d92d3
#
_cell.length_a   1.000
_cell.length_b   1.000
_cell.length_c   1.000
_cell.angle_alpha   90.00
_cell.angle_beta   90.00
_cell.angle_gamma   90.00
#
_symmetry.space_group_name_H-M   'P 1'
#
loop_
_entity.id
_entity.type
_entity.pdbx_description
1 polymer ?
#
loop_
_entity_poly.entity_id
_entity_poly.type
_entity_poly.pdbx_seq_one_letter_code
_entity_poly.pdbx_strand_id
1 'polypeptide(L)'
;MFTYLKPGIRERLVNENKLFRIDADGNRLDAEVAGSSGQRIVNLLGPIPLPLARGEEHTTANWYATVRATELAEVENLASNLREQGGQHLFAALASSMAVNSVMEIGNAATSASPLVRVHSNCLTGDIFGSMRCECGPQLDAAIDRITRDPEGGYIVYMAGHEGRGIGLWAKAATYLLQDAGE
;
A
#
# COMPACT_ATOMS: atom_id res chain seq x y z
N MET A 1 -6.64 0.36 -14.24
CA MET A 1 -6.18 -0.61 -15.14
C MET A 1 -4.78 -0.99 -14.67
N PHE A 2 -4.29 -1.87 -14.25
CA PHE A 2 -3.98 -3.24 -14.48
C PHE A 2 -2.99 -3.67 -13.44
N THR A 3 -3.42 -4.41 -12.50
CA THR A 3 -2.61 -5.25 -11.63
C THR A 3 -1.75 -6.25 -12.40
N TYR A 4 -2.00 -6.38 -13.71
CA TYR A 4 -1.28 -7.31 -14.56
C TYR A 4 -0.02 -6.68 -15.16
N LEU A 5 1.11 -7.20 -14.76
CA LEU A 5 2.38 -6.95 -15.42
C LEU A 5 2.57 -7.94 -16.59
N LYS A 6 2.86 -7.42 -17.78
CA LYS A 6 3.24 -8.29 -18.91
C LYS A 6 4.45 -9.15 -18.52
N PRO A 7 4.53 -10.43 -18.93
CA PRO A 7 5.60 -11.34 -18.54
C PRO A 7 7.01 -10.75 -18.66
N GLY A 8 7.34 -10.14 -19.78
CA GLY A 8 8.66 -9.53 -19.99
C GLY A 8 8.95 -8.32 -19.11
N ILE A 9 7.92 -7.57 -18.67
CA ILE A 9 8.08 -6.49 -17.66
C ILE A 9 8.32 -7.10 -16.30
N ARG A 10 7.56 -8.14 -15.93
CA ARG A 10 7.72 -8.84 -14.66
C ARG A 10 9.12 -9.43 -14.51
N GLU A 11 9.59 -10.16 -15.52
CA GLU A 11 10.93 -10.75 -15.55
C GLU A 11 12.03 -9.69 -15.38
N ARG A 12 11.91 -8.57 -16.09
CA ARG A 12 12.86 -7.46 -15.94
C ARG A 12 12.87 -6.92 -14.50
N LEU A 13 11.71 -6.67 -13.91
CA LEU A 13 11.62 -6.14 -12.54
C LEU A 13 12.16 -7.12 -11.50
N VAL A 14 11.99 -8.41 -11.69
CA VAL A 14 12.60 -9.46 -10.85
C VAL A 14 14.12 -9.43 -10.98
N ASN A 15 14.65 -9.41 -12.20
CA ASN A 15 16.09 -9.39 -12.48
C ASN A 15 16.77 -8.10 -11.95
N GLU A 16 16.06 -6.97 -11.98
CA GLU A 16 16.50 -5.69 -11.42
C GLU A 16 16.31 -5.61 -9.90
N ASN A 17 15.84 -6.67 -9.25
CA ASN A 17 15.51 -6.68 -7.82
C ASN A 17 14.46 -5.63 -7.40
N LYS A 18 13.59 -5.22 -8.30
CA LYS A 18 12.50 -4.27 -8.07
C LYS A 18 11.18 -4.95 -7.71
N LEU A 19 11.00 -6.21 -8.10
CA LEU A 19 9.87 -7.05 -7.71
C LEU A 19 10.41 -8.27 -6.97
N PHE A 20 10.00 -8.44 -5.72
CA PHE A 20 10.43 -9.53 -4.86
C PHE A 20 9.34 -9.90 -3.85
N ARG A 21 9.55 -10.99 -3.12
CA ARG A 21 8.65 -11.49 -2.08
C ARG A 21 9.36 -11.54 -0.75
N ILE A 22 8.58 -11.37 0.31
CA ILE A 22 9.01 -11.62 1.69
C ILE A 22 8.01 -12.52 2.39
N ASP A 23 8.51 -13.34 3.34
CA ASP A 23 7.67 -14.10 4.26
C ASP A 23 7.28 -13.28 5.50
N ALA A 24 6.60 -13.93 6.46
CA ALA A 24 6.17 -13.30 7.69
C ALA A 24 7.33 -12.90 8.63
N ASP A 25 8.49 -13.51 8.46
CA ASP A 25 9.70 -13.25 9.25
C ASP A 25 10.60 -12.20 8.60
N GLY A 26 10.17 -11.67 7.43
CA GLY A 26 10.91 -10.65 6.66
C GLY A 26 12.00 -11.25 5.75
N ASN A 27 12.10 -12.56 5.63
CA ASN A 27 13.07 -13.19 4.73
C ASN A 27 12.65 -13.00 3.28
N ARG A 28 13.61 -12.66 2.45
CA ARG A 28 13.40 -12.57 1.01
C ARG A 28 13.23 -13.94 0.40
N LEU A 29 12.20 -14.10 -0.43
CA LEU A 29 11.90 -15.34 -1.15
C LEU A 29 12.11 -15.12 -2.66
N ASP A 30 12.44 -16.21 -3.35
CA ASP A 30 12.47 -16.22 -4.81
C ASP A 30 11.08 -15.90 -5.38
N ALA A 31 11.06 -15.19 -6.50
CA ALA A 31 9.81 -14.70 -7.10
C ALA A 31 8.84 -15.83 -7.53
N GLU A 32 9.35 -17.05 -7.70
CA GLU A 32 8.60 -18.23 -8.17
C GLU A 32 7.99 -19.08 -7.04
N VAL A 33 8.35 -18.82 -5.78
CA VAL A 33 7.78 -19.61 -4.67
C VAL A 33 6.28 -19.33 -4.60
N ALA A 34 5.49 -20.29 -5.08
CA ALA A 34 4.04 -20.24 -4.92
C ALA A 34 3.72 -20.27 -3.42
N GLY A 35 3.03 -19.25 -2.93
CA GLY A 35 2.58 -19.27 -1.55
C GLY A 35 1.63 -20.45 -1.35
N SER A 36 2.03 -21.41 -0.51
CA SER A 36 1.14 -22.46 -0.07
C SER A 36 0.04 -21.87 0.82
N SER A 37 -1.16 -22.45 0.77
CA SER A 37 -2.28 -22.06 1.63
C SER A 37 -1.82 -21.96 3.09
N GLY A 38 -1.92 -20.76 3.69
CA GLY A 38 -1.50 -20.49 5.06
C GLY A 38 -0.18 -19.71 5.22
N GLN A 39 0.66 -19.61 4.21
CA GLN A 39 1.86 -18.77 4.26
C GLN A 39 1.50 -17.28 4.06
N ARG A 40 2.01 -16.44 4.97
CA ARG A 40 1.88 -14.97 4.86
C ARG A 40 3.01 -14.43 4.00
N ILE A 41 2.82 -14.45 2.68
CA ILE A 41 3.78 -13.93 1.71
C ILE A 41 3.25 -12.61 1.14
N VAL A 42 4.13 -11.63 1.06
CA VAL A 42 3.84 -10.31 0.48
C VAL A 42 4.74 -10.09 -0.72
N ASN A 43 4.15 -9.66 -1.85
CA ASN A 43 4.90 -9.14 -2.98
C ASN A 43 5.21 -7.67 -2.73
N LEU A 44 6.43 -7.25 -3.02
CA LEU A 44 6.87 -5.86 -2.97
C LEU A 44 7.36 -5.43 -4.35
N LEU A 45 6.93 -4.24 -4.74
CA LEU A 45 7.41 -3.55 -5.93
C LEU A 45 8.07 -2.24 -5.47
N GLY A 46 9.37 -2.12 -5.66
CA GLY A 46 10.20 -0.98 -5.24
C GLY A 46 11.65 -1.40 -5.00
N PRO A 47 12.52 -0.52 -4.47
CA PRO A 47 12.23 0.88 -4.14
C PRO A 47 11.96 1.74 -5.37
N ILE A 48 11.02 2.67 -5.23
CA ILE A 48 10.69 3.67 -6.23
C ILE A 48 10.95 5.04 -5.59
N PRO A 49 11.92 5.83 -6.07
CA PRO A 49 12.16 7.17 -5.54
C PRO A 49 10.92 8.04 -5.73
N LEU A 50 10.40 8.56 -4.63
CA LEU A 50 9.19 9.40 -4.59
C LEU A 50 9.54 10.74 -3.93
N PRO A 51 9.67 11.83 -4.70
CA PRO A 51 9.84 13.17 -4.14
C PRO A 51 8.58 13.58 -3.39
N LEU A 52 8.73 14.03 -2.15
CA LEU A 52 7.66 14.53 -1.30
C LEU A 52 7.87 16.01 -1.03
N ALA A 53 6.83 16.81 -1.30
CA ALA A 53 6.79 18.22 -0.95
C ALA A 53 6.09 18.39 0.42
N ARG A 54 6.70 19.18 1.31
CA ARG A 54 6.17 19.54 2.62
C ARG A 54 6.32 21.05 2.82
N GLY A 55 5.32 21.80 2.35
CA GLY A 55 5.44 23.24 2.25
C GLY A 55 6.59 23.62 1.29
N GLU A 56 7.57 24.34 1.78
CA GLU A 56 8.79 24.72 1.02
C GLU A 56 9.91 23.66 1.09
N GLU A 57 9.79 22.68 1.99
CA GLU A 57 10.77 21.62 2.17
C GLU A 57 10.49 20.45 1.22
N HIS A 58 11.55 19.81 0.74
CA HIS A 58 11.48 18.63 -0.11
C HIS A 58 12.28 17.50 0.51
N THR A 59 11.70 16.30 0.50
CA THR A 59 12.41 15.08 0.87
C THR A 59 12.16 14.00 -0.19
N THR A 60 12.97 12.97 -0.21
CA THR A 60 12.74 11.82 -1.08
C THR A 60 12.53 10.59 -0.22
N ALA A 61 11.42 9.91 -0.43
CA ALA A 61 11.16 8.60 0.14
C ALA A 61 11.44 7.51 -0.90
N ASN A 62 11.80 6.32 -0.46
CA ASN A 62 11.73 5.12 -1.25
C ASN A 62 10.34 4.49 -1.04
N TRP A 63 9.54 4.50 -2.08
CA TRP A 63 8.21 3.93 -2.03
C TRP A 63 8.22 2.46 -2.48
N TYR A 64 7.47 1.63 -1.73
CA TYR A 64 7.19 0.25 -2.06
C TYR A 64 5.68 0.03 -2.10
N ALA A 65 5.18 -0.48 -3.22
CA ALA A 65 3.81 -0.98 -3.31
C ALA A 65 3.81 -2.45 -2.85
N THR A 66 2.87 -2.80 -1.98
CA THR A 66 2.82 -4.15 -1.39
C THR A 66 1.45 -4.78 -1.54
N VAL A 67 1.42 -6.08 -1.83
CA VAL A 67 0.20 -6.86 -1.95
C VAL A 67 0.42 -8.29 -1.50
N ARG A 68 -0.57 -8.90 -0.87
CA ARG A 68 -0.50 -10.32 -0.50
C ARG A 68 -0.35 -11.20 -1.74
N ALA A 69 0.48 -12.21 -1.66
CA ALA A 69 0.73 -13.12 -2.79
C ALA A 69 -0.54 -13.85 -3.24
N THR A 70 -1.40 -14.23 -2.31
CA THR A 70 -2.69 -14.88 -2.59
C THR A 70 -3.64 -13.95 -3.34
N GLU A 71 -3.79 -12.71 -2.88
CA GLU A 71 -4.65 -11.71 -3.54
C GLU A 71 -4.17 -11.39 -4.97
N LEU A 72 -2.86 -11.25 -5.14
CA LEU A 72 -2.28 -10.99 -6.47
C LEU A 72 -2.52 -12.18 -7.41
N ALA A 73 -2.30 -13.41 -6.94
CA ALA A 73 -2.52 -14.62 -7.74
C ALA A 73 -3.99 -14.79 -8.15
N GLU A 74 -4.94 -14.53 -7.24
CA GLU A 74 -6.37 -14.57 -7.55
C GLU A 74 -6.74 -13.58 -8.65
N VAL A 75 -6.26 -12.34 -8.55
CA VAL A 75 -6.52 -11.28 -9.53
C VAL A 75 -5.84 -11.58 -10.87
N GLU A 76 -4.61 -12.09 -10.88
CA GLU A 76 -3.90 -12.50 -12.09
C GLU A 76 -4.63 -13.65 -12.81
N ASN A 77 -5.09 -14.67 -12.07
CA ASN A 77 -5.86 -15.79 -12.62
C ASN A 77 -7.19 -15.32 -13.20
N LEU A 78 -7.91 -14.47 -12.48
CA LEU A 78 -9.18 -13.92 -12.94
C LEU A 78 -8.98 -13.04 -14.18
N ALA A 79 -7.93 -12.22 -14.22
CA ALA A 79 -7.59 -11.41 -15.39
C ALA A 79 -7.22 -12.25 -16.62
N SER A 80 -6.57 -13.41 -16.43
CA SER A 80 -6.27 -14.38 -17.50
C SER A 80 -7.54 -15.00 -18.07
N ASN A 81 -8.40 -15.52 -17.20
CA ASN A 81 -9.68 -16.13 -17.61
C ASN A 81 -10.58 -15.16 -18.37
N LEU A 82 -10.62 -13.91 -17.94
CA LEU A 82 -11.43 -12.88 -18.61
C LEU A 82 -10.89 -12.48 -19.99
N ARG A 83 -9.58 -12.52 -20.20
CA ARG A 83 -8.99 -12.28 -21.53
C ARG A 83 -9.39 -13.38 -22.52
N GLU A 84 -9.36 -14.63 -22.07
CA GLU A 84 -9.77 -15.78 -22.89
C GLU A 84 -11.27 -15.73 -23.26
N GLN A 85 -12.10 -15.15 -22.38
CA GLN A 85 -13.54 -15.01 -22.60
C GLN A 85 -13.97 -13.71 -23.29
N GLY A 86 -13.04 -12.82 -23.66
CA GLY A 86 -13.32 -11.56 -24.36
C GLY A 86 -14.06 -10.51 -23.51
N GLY A 87 -14.07 -10.66 -22.18
CA GLY A 87 -14.82 -9.80 -21.26
C GLY A 87 -14.11 -8.53 -20.87
N GLN A 88 -14.32 -7.41 -21.58
CA GLN A 88 -13.74 -6.12 -21.24
C GLN A 88 -14.37 -5.46 -20.01
N HIS A 89 -15.62 -5.76 -19.67
CA HIS A 89 -16.40 -5.07 -18.64
C HIS A 89 -16.06 -5.46 -17.20
N LEU A 90 -15.45 -6.61 -16.97
CA LEU A 90 -15.09 -7.09 -15.63
C LEU A 90 -13.78 -6.48 -15.08
N PHE A 91 -12.99 -5.84 -15.91
CA PHE A 91 -11.71 -5.22 -15.47
C PHE A 91 -11.91 -4.07 -14.46
N ALA A 92 -13.02 -3.35 -14.56
CA ALA A 92 -13.35 -2.30 -13.59
C ALA A 92 -13.70 -2.86 -12.20
N ALA A 93 -14.33 -4.02 -12.14
CA ALA A 93 -14.67 -4.68 -10.88
C ALA A 93 -13.43 -5.28 -10.19
N LEU A 94 -12.47 -5.78 -10.96
CA LEU A 94 -11.23 -6.37 -10.46
C LEU A 94 -10.28 -5.35 -9.83
N ALA A 95 -10.20 -4.17 -10.42
CA ALA A 95 -9.31 -3.12 -9.93
C ALA A 95 -9.70 -2.61 -8.53
N SER A 96 -10.96 -2.81 -8.11
CA SER A 96 -11.47 -2.38 -6.82
C SER A 96 -11.36 -3.43 -5.70
N SER A 97 -11.00 -4.67 -6.03
CA SER A 97 -11.03 -5.79 -5.07
C SER A 97 -9.69 -6.05 -4.37
N MET A 98 -8.58 -5.54 -4.90
CA MET A 98 -7.25 -5.77 -4.35
C MET A 98 -6.74 -4.53 -3.60
N ALA A 99 -6.42 -4.68 -2.32
CA ALA A 99 -5.81 -3.63 -1.52
C ALA A 99 -4.29 -3.62 -1.72
N VAL A 100 -3.78 -2.62 -2.43
CA VAL A 100 -2.35 -2.36 -2.54
C VAL A 100 -1.94 -1.40 -1.44
N ASN A 101 -1.22 -1.92 -0.43
CA ASN A 101 -0.69 -1.08 0.64
C ASN A 101 0.62 -0.42 0.18
N SER A 102 0.99 0.65 0.87
CA SER A 102 2.21 1.40 0.59
C SER A 102 3.14 1.40 1.79
N VAL A 103 4.44 1.24 1.53
CA VAL A 103 5.49 1.50 2.51
C VAL A 103 6.37 2.62 1.96
N MET A 104 6.58 3.66 2.74
CA MET A 104 7.54 4.72 2.45
C MET A 104 8.71 4.59 3.43
N GLU A 105 9.90 4.44 2.91
CA GLU A 105 11.15 4.48 3.65
C GLU A 105 11.75 5.88 3.49
N ILE A 106 12.03 6.55 4.60
CA ILE A 106 12.49 7.93 4.63
C ILE A 106 13.81 8.01 5.42
N GLY A 107 14.77 8.72 4.88
CA GLY A 107 16.06 8.91 5.52
C GLY A 107 16.91 7.64 5.60
N ASN A 108 17.56 7.39 6.74
CA ASN A 108 18.49 6.29 6.95
C ASN A 108 17.82 5.00 7.47
N ALA A 109 16.52 4.86 7.34
CA ALA A 109 15.74 3.79 7.96
C ALA A 109 16.26 2.38 7.66
N ALA A 110 16.70 2.11 6.42
CA ALA A 110 17.21 0.79 6.02
C ALA A 110 18.50 0.37 6.74
N THR A 111 19.29 1.31 7.24
CA THR A 111 20.56 1.06 7.93
C THR A 111 20.47 1.35 9.43
N SER A 112 19.36 1.88 9.90
CA SER A 112 19.13 2.23 11.30
C SER A 112 18.89 0.99 12.16
N ALA A 113 19.43 1.02 13.37
CA ALA A 113 19.12 0.00 14.38
C ALA A 113 17.77 0.24 15.07
N SER A 114 17.22 1.45 14.96
CA SER A 114 15.98 1.85 15.65
C SER A 114 15.16 2.86 14.81
N PRO A 115 14.73 2.50 13.60
CA PRO A 115 13.96 3.40 12.76
C PRO A 115 12.58 3.67 13.37
N LEU A 116 12.07 4.87 13.18
CA LEU A 116 10.69 5.18 13.54
C LEU A 116 9.72 4.45 12.60
N VAL A 117 8.60 3.97 13.13
CA VAL A 117 7.57 3.33 12.31
C VAL A 117 6.20 3.90 12.63
N ARG A 118 5.50 4.35 11.59
CA ARG A 118 4.08 4.72 11.65
C ARG A 118 3.27 3.77 10.78
N VAL A 119 2.36 3.02 11.41
CA VAL A 119 1.29 2.32 10.68
C VAL A 119 0.08 3.25 10.64
N HIS A 120 -0.39 3.55 9.44
CA HIS A 120 -1.50 4.46 9.18
C HIS A 120 -2.60 3.75 8.38
N SER A 121 -3.81 3.67 8.94
CA SER A 121 -4.99 3.21 8.20
C SER A 121 -5.48 4.34 7.30
N ASN A 122 -5.73 4.07 6.03
CA ASN A 122 -6.23 5.09 5.13
C ASN A 122 -7.52 5.74 5.64
N CYS A 123 -7.65 7.01 5.37
CA CYS A 123 -8.82 7.80 5.69
C CYS A 123 -9.07 8.80 4.58
N LEU A 124 -9.90 8.43 3.61
CA LEU A 124 -10.17 9.28 2.45
C LEU A 124 -10.57 10.71 2.85
N THR A 125 -11.45 10.82 3.83
CA THR A 125 -11.96 12.14 4.25
C THR A 125 -10.90 12.96 4.99
N GLY A 126 -10.07 12.35 5.83
CA GLY A 126 -9.02 13.06 6.57
C GLY A 126 -7.76 13.28 5.75
N ASP A 127 -7.24 12.23 5.11
CA ASP A 127 -5.93 12.26 4.45
C ASP A 127 -5.99 13.06 3.11
N ILE A 128 -7.14 13.01 2.41
CA ILE A 128 -7.28 13.61 1.08
C ILE A 128 -8.12 14.90 1.12
N PHE A 129 -9.26 14.87 1.83
CA PHE A 129 -10.19 16.01 1.83
C PHE A 129 -9.95 16.98 2.99
N GLY A 130 -9.05 16.68 3.92
CA GLY A 130 -8.77 17.53 5.07
C GLY A 130 -9.97 17.69 6.02
N SER A 131 -10.79 16.65 6.15
CA SER A 131 -11.98 16.68 7.01
C SER A 131 -11.60 16.89 8.48
N MET A 132 -12.27 17.83 9.13
CA MET A 132 -12.12 18.11 10.56
C MET A 132 -12.91 17.15 11.46
N ARG A 133 -13.58 16.12 10.92
CA ARG A 133 -14.26 15.08 11.69
C ARG A 133 -13.29 14.06 12.29
N CYS A 134 -12.03 14.05 11.86
CA CYS A 134 -10.98 13.20 12.37
C CYS A 134 -9.62 13.88 12.29
N GLU A 135 -8.63 13.32 12.97
CA GLU A 135 -7.26 13.81 12.97
C GLU A 135 -6.32 13.00 12.04
N CYS A 136 -6.87 12.17 11.15
CA CYS A 136 -6.06 11.25 10.35
C CYS A 136 -5.04 12.00 9.47
N GLY A 137 -5.47 13.01 8.72
CA GLY A 137 -4.58 13.83 7.90
C GLY A 137 -3.47 14.50 8.72
N PRO A 138 -3.80 15.32 9.75
CA PRO A 138 -2.79 15.90 10.63
C PRO A 138 -1.84 14.89 11.29
N GLN A 139 -2.33 13.69 11.66
CA GLN A 139 -1.48 12.64 12.22
C GLN A 139 -0.51 12.05 11.19
N LEU A 140 -0.96 11.89 9.93
CA LEU A 140 -0.09 11.44 8.86
C LEU A 140 1.01 12.47 8.56
N ASP A 141 0.63 13.73 8.46
CA ASP A 141 1.57 14.84 8.23
C ASP A 141 2.60 14.93 9.35
N ALA A 142 2.17 14.91 10.61
CA ALA A 142 3.05 14.93 11.77
C ALA A 142 4.02 13.74 11.80
N ALA A 143 3.55 12.55 11.38
CA ALA A 143 4.39 11.37 11.33
C ALA A 143 5.48 11.50 10.25
N ILE A 144 5.12 11.97 9.06
CA ILE A 144 6.08 12.18 7.96
C ILE A 144 7.11 13.25 8.39
N ASP A 145 6.65 14.36 8.94
CA ASP A 145 7.54 15.43 9.43
C ASP A 145 8.49 14.94 10.52
N ARG A 146 7.99 14.17 11.47
CA ARG A 146 8.81 13.61 12.54
C ARG A 146 9.88 12.67 12.00
N ILE A 147 9.51 11.76 11.10
CA ILE A 147 10.41 10.78 10.49
C ILE A 147 11.45 11.48 9.60
N THR A 148 11.04 12.50 8.84
CA THR A 148 11.95 13.25 7.96
C THR A 148 13.06 13.96 8.75
N ARG A 149 12.75 14.44 9.96
CA ARG A 149 13.71 15.16 10.83
C ARG A 149 14.49 14.23 11.76
N ASP A 150 14.12 12.97 11.85
CA ASP A 150 14.83 12.01 12.70
C ASP A 150 16.10 11.53 12.01
N PRO A 151 17.27 11.56 12.68
CA PRO A 151 18.55 11.12 12.10
C PRO A 151 18.54 9.63 11.72
N GLU A 152 17.74 8.82 12.40
CA GLU A 152 17.57 7.40 12.11
C GLU A 152 16.59 7.16 10.96
N GLY A 153 15.81 8.17 10.58
CA GLY A 153 14.74 8.03 9.59
C GLY A 153 13.61 7.12 10.06
N GLY A 154 12.87 6.55 9.12
CA GLY A 154 11.79 5.63 9.48
C GLY A 154 10.92 5.20 8.31
N TYR A 155 9.84 4.51 8.67
CA TYR A 155 8.89 3.94 7.74
C TYR A 155 7.47 4.43 8.00
N ILE A 156 6.74 4.75 6.93
CA ILE A 156 5.29 4.91 6.95
C ILE A 156 4.68 3.68 6.26
N VAL A 157 3.86 2.93 6.97
CA VAL A 157 3.07 1.82 6.42
C VAL A 157 1.64 2.30 6.25
N TYR A 158 1.23 2.59 5.01
CA TYR A 158 -0.09 3.09 4.67
C TYR A 158 -0.99 1.94 4.22
N MET A 159 -2.02 1.62 5.02
CA MET A 159 -2.92 0.48 4.85
C MET A 159 -4.14 0.88 4.02
N ALA A 160 -4.10 0.70 2.70
CA ALA A 160 -5.16 1.15 1.78
C ALA A 160 -6.50 0.43 1.94
N GLY A 161 -6.50 -0.80 2.41
CA GLY A 161 -7.72 -1.61 2.62
C GLY A 161 -8.37 -1.44 3.99
N HIS A 162 -7.97 -0.45 4.81
CA HIS A 162 -8.37 -0.37 6.23
C HIS A 162 -9.16 0.91 6.57
N GLU A 163 -9.92 1.45 5.61
CA GLU A 163 -10.77 2.62 5.80
C GLU A 163 -11.74 2.44 6.96
N GLY A 164 -11.88 3.49 7.80
CA GLY A 164 -12.75 3.46 8.96
C GLY A 164 -12.44 2.37 9.98
N ARG A 165 -11.15 2.03 10.18
CA ARG A 165 -10.70 0.91 11.02
C ARG A 165 -11.19 -0.46 10.52
N GLY A 166 -11.34 -0.61 9.21
CA GLY A 166 -11.74 -1.86 8.56
C GLY A 166 -13.25 -2.00 8.30
N ILE A 167 -14.09 -1.05 8.74
CA ILE A 167 -15.53 -1.09 8.42
C ILE A 167 -15.83 -0.68 6.97
N GLY A 168 -14.88 -0.03 6.32
CA GLY A 168 -14.98 0.46 4.96
C GLY A 168 -15.63 1.84 4.83
N LEU A 169 -15.42 2.46 3.67
CA LEU A 169 -15.88 3.83 3.41
C LEU A 169 -17.40 3.97 3.43
N TRP A 170 -18.13 2.96 2.97
CA TRP A 170 -19.60 2.98 2.94
C TRP A 170 -20.19 3.04 4.35
N ALA A 171 -19.78 2.14 5.24
CA ALA A 171 -20.25 2.12 6.61
C ALA A 171 -19.82 3.38 7.38
N LYS A 172 -18.62 3.89 7.11
CA LYS A 172 -18.16 5.17 7.66
C LYS A 172 -19.08 6.34 7.24
N ALA A 173 -19.50 6.39 5.98
CA ALA A 173 -20.43 7.40 5.51
C ALA A 173 -21.78 7.31 6.22
N ALA A 174 -22.32 6.10 6.41
CA ALA A 174 -23.53 5.88 7.18
C ALA A 174 -23.38 6.34 8.64
N THR A 175 -22.25 6.03 9.27
CA THR A 175 -21.94 6.48 10.65
C THR A 175 -21.96 8.01 10.74
N TYR A 176 -21.45 8.73 9.75
CA TYR A 176 -21.48 10.18 9.75
C TYR A 176 -22.90 10.73 9.68
N LEU A 177 -23.79 10.10 8.90
CA LEU A 177 -25.21 10.49 8.84
C LEU A 177 -25.93 10.27 10.18
N LEU A 178 -25.67 9.14 10.85
CA LEU A 178 -26.23 8.84 12.16
C LEU A 178 -25.76 9.83 13.22
N GLN A 179 -24.47 10.14 13.25
CA GLN A 179 -23.91 11.15 14.16
C GLN A 179 -24.53 12.53 13.94
N ASP A 180 -24.80 12.93 12.69
CA ASP A 180 -25.45 14.21 12.37
C ASP A 180 -26.93 14.22 12.80
N ALA A 181 -27.56 13.06 12.86
CA ALA A 181 -28.92 12.87 13.38
C ALA A 181 -29.00 12.79 14.92
N GLY A 182 -27.85 12.70 15.60
CA GLY A 182 -27.79 12.60 17.05
C GLY A 182 -27.95 11.17 17.59
N GLU A 183 -27.68 10.16 16.75
CA GLU A 183 -27.74 8.74 17.07
C GLU A 183 -26.33 8.16 17.40
#